data_35c1c274696fec0a51ec0b2356a0e351
#
_entry.id   35c1c274696fec0a51ec0b2356a0e351
#
_cell.length_a   1.000
_cell.length_b   1.000
_cell.length_c   1.000
_cell.angle_alpha   90.00
_cell.angle_beta   90.00
_cell.angle_gamma   90.00
#
_symmetry.space_group_name_H-M   'P 1'
#
loop_
_entity.id
_entity.type
_entity.pdbx_description
1 polymer ?
#
loop_
_entity_poly.entity_id
_entity_poly.type
_entity_poly.pdbx_seq_one_letter_code
_entity_poly.pdbx_strand_id
1 'polypeptide(L)'
;EIAITNGDVKKSLKFISSAKKLKTMTLRTDLVKARCEKLEKSYTNAIKIYRDIIQNSAYLITEALPELVDLHKQLTTLEELNDFIKRLSQSNQKLSRDIGYTVIINNINDISSLDDCVNSYIENDSILKEFLDISNDKKDMLKIETISVDKIKRSLYKLARSTSRYQCESCGFSSQKLLWLCPSCKQWETQRPFSNVQFDSILQRVPLISD
;
A
#
# COMPACT_ATOMS: atom_id res chain seq x y z
N GLU A 1 -19.24 -4.12 -4.31
CA GLU A 1 -18.59 -2.82 -4.54
C GLU A 1 -19.55 -1.80 -5.16
N ILE A 2 -20.18 -2.07 -6.30
CA ILE A 2 -21.13 -1.15 -6.94
C ILE A 2 -22.20 -0.64 -5.93
N ALA A 3 -22.74 -1.51 -5.08
CA ALA A 3 -23.69 -1.12 -4.06
C ALA A 3 -23.12 -0.11 -3.06
N ILE A 4 -21.86 -0.29 -2.62
CA ILE A 4 -21.16 0.68 -1.75
C ILE A 4 -20.94 2.01 -2.47
N THR A 5 -20.48 1.97 -3.71
CA THR A 5 -20.23 3.19 -4.49
C THR A 5 -21.53 4.01 -4.65
N ASN A 6 -22.67 3.31 -4.72
CA ASN A 6 -24.01 3.94 -4.79
C ASN A 6 -24.59 4.29 -3.40
N GLY A 7 -23.83 4.10 -2.30
CA GLY A 7 -24.29 4.37 -0.94
C GLY A 7 -25.24 3.32 -0.33
N ASP A 8 -25.50 2.22 -1.05
CA ASP A 8 -26.42 1.16 -0.57
C ASP A 8 -25.68 0.10 0.25
N VAL A 9 -25.32 0.45 1.49
CA VAL A 9 -24.59 -0.41 2.43
C VAL A 9 -25.41 -1.66 2.77
N LYS A 10 -26.72 -1.54 2.95
CA LYS A 10 -27.58 -2.68 3.28
C LYS A 10 -27.58 -3.76 2.20
N LYS A 11 -27.64 -3.34 0.94
CA LYS A 11 -27.55 -4.26 -0.21
C LYS A 11 -26.18 -4.90 -0.31
N SER A 12 -25.11 -4.15 -0.02
CA SER A 12 -23.75 -4.68 0.02
C SER A 12 -23.59 -5.78 1.06
N LEU A 13 -24.07 -5.55 2.30
CA LEU A 13 -24.04 -6.53 3.38
C LEU A 13 -24.86 -7.81 3.05
N LYS A 14 -26.00 -7.68 2.35
CA LYS A 14 -26.75 -8.85 1.86
C LYS A 14 -25.93 -9.69 0.89
N PHE A 15 -25.21 -9.07 -0.05
CA PHE A 15 -24.32 -9.79 -0.98
C PHE A 15 -23.15 -10.48 -0.24
N ILE A 16 -22.55 -9.82 0.75
CA ILE A 16 -21.51 -10.42 1.59
C ILE A 16 -22.06 -11.64 2.34
N SER A 17 -23.25 -11.52 2.94
CA SER A 17 -23.91 -12.64 3.64
C SER A 17 -24.18 -13.82 2.70
N SER A 18 -24.59 -13.56 1.47
CA SER A 18 -24.79 -14.60 0.44
C SER A 18 -23.48 -15.27 0.05
N ALA A 19 -22.41 -14.51 -0.18
CA ALA A 19 -21.09 -15.03 -0.45
C ALA A 19 -20.58 -15.93 0.69
N LYS A 20 -20.81 -15.52 1.95
CA LYS A 20 -20.45 -16.33 3.12
C LYS A 20 -21.19 -17.67 3.14
N LYS A 21 -22.49 -17.68 2.84
CA LYS A 21 -23.30 -18.93 2.78
C LYS A 21 -22.79 -19.89 1.69
N LEU A 22 -22.33 -19.34 0.58
CA LEU A 22 -21.77 -20.11 -0.54
C LEU A 22 -20.31 -20.54 -0.32
N LYS A 23 -19.72 -20.22 0.84
CA LYS A 23 -18.30 -20.43 1.15
C LYS A 23 -17.34 -19.82 0.11
N THR A 24 -17.77 -18.78 -0.57
CA THR A 24 -16.98 -18.03 -1.56
C THR A 24 -16.38 -16.74 -0.97
N MET A 25 -16.17 -16.75 0.35
CA MET A 25 -15.52 -15.64 1.04
C MET A 25 -14.07 -15.56 0.59
N THR A 26 -13.72 -14.41 0.01
CA THR A 26 -12.36 -14.07 -0.36
C THR A 26 -11.92 -12.86 0.47
N LEU A 27 -10.64 -12.57 0.47
CA LEU A 27 -10.09 -11.36 1.10
C LEU A 27 -10.71 -10.07 0.52
N ARG A 28 -11.22 -10.14 -0.71
CA ARG A 28 -12.02 -9.07 -1.30
C ARG A 28 -13.32 -8.82 -0.54
N THR A 29 -14.02 -9.88 -0.15
CA THR A 29 -15.27 -9.72 0.62
C THR A 29 -15.00 -9.10 2.00
N ASP A 30 -13.87 -9.42 2.62
CA ASP A 30 -13.45 -8.83 3.89
C ASP A 30 -13.12 -7.34 3.72
N LEU A 31 -12.42 -6.95 2.65
CA LEU A 31 -12.15 -5.54 2.35
C LEU A 31 -13.45 -4.76 2.11
N VAL A 32 -14.40 -5.33 1.35
CA VAL A 32 -15.71 -4.73 1.12
C VAL A 32 -16.52 -4.64 2.42
N LYS A 33 -16.44 -5.66 3.28
CA LYS A 33 -17.08 -5.65 4.61
C LYS A 33 -16.52 -4.56 5.50
N ALA A 34 -15.20 -4.42 5.57
CA ALA A 34 -14.56 -3.36 6.36
C ALA A 34 -15.01 -1.95 5.91
N ARG A 35 -15.13 -1.74 4.60
CA ARG A 35 -15.67 -0.49 4.04
C ARG A 35 -17.14 -0.27 4.41
N CYS A 36 -17.97 -1.31 4.44
CA CYS A 36 -19.36 -1.21 4.92
C CYS A 36 -19.42 -0.80 6.40
N GLU A 37 -18.65 -1.48 7.26
CA GLU A 37 -18.58 -1.17 8.69
C GLU A 37 -18.13 0.29 8.94
N LYS A 38 -17.16 0.79 8.15
CA LYS A 38 -16.72 2.19 8.19
C LYS A 38 -17.86 3.15 7.84
N LEU A 39 -18.63 2.87 6.78
CA LEU A 39 -19.77 3.69 6.36
C LEU A 39 -20.91 3.68 7.38
N GLU A 40 -21.13 2.57 8.08
CA GLU A 40 -22.09 2.45 9.18
C GLU A 40 -21.58 3.03 10.51
N LYS A 41 -20.39 3.66 10.48
CA LYS A 41 -19.71 4.22 11.67
C LYS A 41 -19.38 3.17 12.75
N SER A 42 -19.37 1.90 12.39
CA SER A 42 -18.93 0.78 13.22
C SER A 42 -17.38 0.66 13.18
N TYR A 43 -16.71 1.70 13.65
CA TYR A 43 -15.26 1.88 13.43
C TYR A 43 -14.42 0.79 14.09
N THR A 44 -14.79 0.32 15.26
CA THR A 44 -14.10 -0.79 15.97
C THR A 44 -14.11 -2.08 15.16
N ASN A 45 -15.26 -2.41 14.55
CA ASN A 45 -15.37 -3.58 13.68
C ASN A 45 -14.55 -3.40 12.38
N ALA A 46 -14.61 -2.23 11.78
CA ALA A 46 -13.83 -1.91 10.59
C ALA A 46 -12.31 -2.04 10.87
N ILE A 47 -11.82 -1.47 11.98
CA ILE A 47 -10.42 -1.57 12.42
C ILE A 47 -10.00 -3.03 12.57
N LYS A 48 -10.83 -3.85 13.25
CA LYS A 48 -10.52 -5.27 13.42
C LYS A 48 -10.35 -5.98 12.08
N ILE A 49 -11.26 -5.77 11.14
CA ILE A 49 -11.20 -6.41 9.82
C ILE A 49 -9.98 -5.92 9.03
N TYR A 50 -9.67 -4.62 9.03
CA TYR A 50 -8.47 -4.11 8.35
C TYR A 50 -7.18 -4.66 8.96
N ARG A 51 -7.09 -4.77 10.28
CA ARG A 51 -5.94 -5.41 10.96
C ARG A 51 -5.79 -6.87 10.54
N ASP A 52 -6.88 -7.63 10.51
CA ASP A 52 -6.89 -9.02 10.06
C ASP A 52 -6.42 -9.14 8.59
N ILE A 53 -6.86 -8.24 7.71
CA ILE A 53 -6.41 -8.20 6.31
C ILE A 53 -4.90 -7.95 6.23
N ILE A 54 -4.38 -6.95 6.94
CA ILE A 54 -2.95 -6.61 6.92
C ILE A 54 -2.09 -7.77 7.44
N GLN A 55 -2.53 -8.47 8.46
CA GLN A 55 -1.81 -9.61 9.03
C GLN A 55 -1.76 -10.83 8.10
N ASN A 56 -2.83 -11.06 7.36
CA ASN A 56 -3.01 -12.30 6.59
C ASN A 56 -2.83 -12.15 5.08
N SER A 57 -2.67 -10.92 4.57
CA SER A 57 -2.64 -10.66 3.14
C SER A 57 -1.70 -9.52 2.76
N ALA A 58 -0.47 -9.88 2.39
CA ALA A 58 0.51 -8.91 1.92
C ALA A 58 0.01 -8.07 0.74
N TYR A 59 -0.73 -8.65 -0.20
CA TYR A 59 -1.16 -7.95 -1.41
C TYR A 59 -2.33 -6.96 -1.21
N LEU A 60 -3.03 -7.00 -0.08
CA LEU A 60 -4.08 -6.04 0.25
C LEU A 60 -3.64 -4.93 1.21
N ILE A 61 -2.38 -4.93 1.64
CA ILE A 61 -1.84 -3.89 2.53
C ILE A 61 -2.01 -2.51 1.89
N THR A 62 -1.75 -2.39 0.59
CA THR A 62 -1.90 -1.13 -0.17
C THR A 62 -3.30 -0.54 -0.12
N GLU A 63 -4.32 -1.37 0.04
CA GLU A 63 -5.72 -0.96 0.14
C GLU A 63 -6.19 -0.81 1.60
N ALA A 64 -5.70 -1.67 2.50
CA ALA A 64 -6.16 -1.73 3.88
C ALA A 64 -5.48 -0.71 4.82
N LEU A 65 -4.17 -0.49 4.65
CA LEU A 65 -3.40 0.38 5.54
C LEU A 65 -3.84 1.84 5.50
N PRO A 66 -4.08 2.48 4.34
CA PRO A 66 -4.57 3.86 4.31
C PRO A 66 -5.91 4.03 5.04
N GLU A 67 -6.82 3.08 4.87
CA GLU A 67 -8.13 3.09 5.53
C GLU A 67 -8.01 2.90 7.05
N LEU A 68 -7.09 2.02 7.49
CA LEU A 68 -6.81 1.80 8.90
C LEU A 68 -6.21 3.06 9.55
N VAL A 69 -5.26 3.71 8.88
CA VAL A 69 -4.65 4.97 9.32
C VAL A 69 -5.70 6.07 9.46
N ASP A 70 -6.57 6.21 8.46
CA ASP A 70 -7.65 7.20 8.47
C ASP A 70 -8.61 6.99 9.65
N LEU A 71 -9.00 5.75 9.93
CA LEU A 71 -9.85 5.41 11.08
C LEU A 71 -9.18 5.75 12.42
N HIS A 72 -7.90 5.43 12.58
CA HIS A 72 -7.17 5.74 13.81
C HIS A 72 -6.95 7.25 14.00
N LYS A 73 -6.78 8.01 12.90
CA LYS A 73 -6.75 9.48 12.94
C LYS A 73 -8.11 10.04 13.38
N GLN A 74 -9.22 9.53 12.83
CA GLN A 74 -10.57 9.97 13.20
C GLN A 74 -10.92 9.68 14.66
N LEU A 75 -10.44 8.57 15.20
CA LEU A 75 -10.70 8.15 16.59
C LEU A 75 -9.65 8.67 17.59
N THR A 76 -8.62 9.38 17.13
CA THR A 76 -7.49 9.83 17.96
C THR A 76 -6.76 8.69 18.70
N THR A 77 -6.69 7.51 18.08
CA THR A 77 -6.08 6.28 18.64
C THR A 77 -4.79 5.89 17.91
N LEU A 78 -3.97 6.87 17.53
CA LEU A 78 -2.72 6.64 16.78
C LEU A 78 -1.70 5.81 17.56
N GLU A 79 -1.70 5.88 18.89
CA GLU A 79 -0.82 5.06 19.74
C GLU A 79 -1.11 3.56 19.56
N GLU A 80 -2.38 3.18 19.52
CA GLU A 80 -2.78 1.79 19.27
C GLU A 80 -2.33 1.29 17.88
N LEU A 81 -2.37 2.18 16.88
CA LEU A 81 -1.86 1.87 15.55
C LEU A 81 -0.35 1.69 15.57
N ASN A 82 0.39 2.59 16.24
CA ASN A 82 1.84 2.50 16.42
C ASN A 82 2.24 1.15 17.03
N ASP A 83 1.60 0.75 18.12
CA ASP A 83 1.86 -0.52 18.77
C ASP A 83 1.55 -1.74 17.87
N PHE A 84 0.49 -1.65 17.10
CA PHE A 84 0.12 -2.69 16.15
C PHE A 84 1.19 -2.84 15.05
N ILE A 85 1.56 -1.74 14.39
CA ILE A 85 2.57 -1.73 13.33
C ILE A 85 3.94 -2.18 13.86
N LYS A 86 4.35 -1.70 15.04
CA LYS A 86 5.62 -2.09 15.66
C LYS A 86 5.72 -3.59 15.91
N ARG A 87 4.66 -4.21 16.42
CA ARG A 87 4.62 -5.67 16.60
C ARG A 87 4.70 -6.43 15.28
N LEU A 88 4.01 -5.94 14.24
CA LEU A 88 4.05 -6.57 12.91
C LEU A 88 5.44 -6.47 12.27
N SER A 89 6.05 -5.30 12.29
CA SER A 89 7.36 -5.07 11.69
C SER A 89 8.47 -5.89 12.36
N GLN A 90 8.39 -6.08 13.68
CA GLN A 90 9.33 -6.91 14.43
C GLN A 90 9.17 -8.41 14.15
N SER A 91 7.96 -8.87 13.89
CA SER A 91 7.67 -10.29 13.65
C SER A 91 7.94 -10.73 12.20
N ASN A 92 7.90 -9.82 11.25
CA ASN A 92 7.99 -10.16 9.82
C ASN A 92 8.62 -9.02 9.00
N GLN A 93 9.90 -9.19 8.66
CA GLN A 93 10.67 -8.20 7.89
C GLN A 93 10.10 -7.93 6.48
N LYS A 94 9.56 -8.97 5.82
CA LYS A 94 8.91 -8.79 4.51
C LYS A 94 7.68 -7.90 4.65
N LEU A 95 6.86 -8.14 5.67
CA LEU A 95 5.67 -7.34 5.95
C LEU A 95 6.04 -5.89 6.28
N SER A 96 7.13 -5.68 7.04
CA SER A 96 7.66 -4.34 7.31
C SER A 96 7.98 -3.59 6.02
N ARG A 97 8.64 -4.22 5.05
CA ARG A 97 8.94 -3.62 3.74
C ARG A 97 7.69 -3.31 2.92
N ASP A 98 6.72 -4.23 2.89
CA ASP A 98 5.46 -4.03 2.17
C ASP A 98 4.65 -2.87 2.78
N ILE A 99 4.68 -2.70 4.11
CA ILE A 99 4.14 -1.55 4.81
C ILE A 99 4.88 -0.28 4.41
N GLY A 100 6.23 -0.27 4.46
CA GLY A 100 7.05 0.87 4.09
C GLY A 100 6.79 1.35 2.66
N TYR A 101 6.73 0.42 1.70
CA TYR A 101 6.32 0.70 0.32
C TYR A 101 4.92 1.34 0.26
N THR A 102 3.95 0.77 0.97
CA THR A 102 2.57 1.27 1.01
C THR A 102 2.49 2.69 1.57
N VAL A 103 3.27 2.98 2.61
CA VAL A 103 3.38 4.33 3.21
C VAL A 103 3.86 5.35 2.18
N ILE A 104 4.90 4.99 1.40
CA ILE A 104 5.45 5.86 0.37
C ILE A 104 4.42 6.15 -0.73
N ILE A 105 3.84 5.10 -1.32
CA ILE A 105 2.93 5.26 -2.47
C ILE A 105 1.60 5.95 -2.13
N ASN A 106 1.19 5.92 -0.86
CA ASN A 106 -0.01 6.60 -0.37
C ASN A 106 0.28 7.91 0.36
N ASN A 107 1.56 8.30 0.46
CA ASN A 107 2.01 9.53 1.15
C ASN A 107 1.47 9.64 2.59
N ILE A 108 1.55 8.54 3.34
CA ILE A 108 1.12 8.50 4.73
C ILE A 108 2.23 9.14 5.58
N ASN A 109 1.88 10.08 6.43
CA ASN A 109 2.80 10.84 7.28
C ASN A 109 2.30 10.86 8.73
N ASP A 110 3.16 11.34 9.64
CA ASP A 110 2.84 11.63 11.04
C ASP A 110 2.61 10.39 11.93
N ILE A 111 3.24 9.24 11.59
CA ILE A 111 3.16 8.02 12.37
C ILE A 111 4.56 7.39 12.48
N SER A 112 5.18 7.48 13.65
CA SER A 112 6.60 7.11 13.87
C SER A 112 6.92 5.65 13.54
N SER A 113 6.03 4.72 13.88
CA SER A 113 6.26 3.29 13.57
C SER A 113 6.24 2.99 12.06
N LEU A 114 5.61 3.83 11.27
CA LEU A 114 5.61 3.73 9.81
C LEU A 114 6.91 4.26 9.20
N ASP A 115 7.57 5.22 9.85
CA ASP A 115 8.88 5.72 9.41
C ASP A 115 9.95 4.62 9.56
N ASP A 116 9.90 3.80 10.59
CA ASP A 116 10.76 2.62 10.74
C ASP A 116 10.56 1.62 9.59
N CYS A 117 9.31 1.41 9.17
CA CYS A 117 8.98 0.56 8.01
C CYS A 117 9.50 1.16 6.70
N VAL A 118 9.42 2.49 6.53
CA VAL A 118 9.97 3.20 5.36
C VAL A 118 11.49 3.06 5.31
N ASN A 119 12.18 3.25 6.43
CA ASN A 119 13.63 3.06 6.53
C ASN A 119 13.99 1.61 6.16
N SER A 120 13.30 0.64 6.73
CA SER A 120 13.49 -0.78 6.41
C SER A 120 13.27 -1.07 4.91
N TYR A 121 12.31 -0.43 4.27
CA TYR A 121 12.10 -0.56 2.83
C TYR A 121 13.27 0.01 2.03
N ILE A 122 13.70 1.23 2.34
CA ILE A 122 14.80 1.93 1.64
C ILE A 122 16.13 1.17 1.78
N GLU A 123 16.46 0.71 2.98
CA GLU A 123 17.70 -0.01 3.28
C GLU A 123 17.79 -1.39 2.59
N ASN A 124 16.64 -2.01 2.33
CA ASN A 124 16.57 -3.32 1.67
C ASN A 124 16.40 -3.23 0.15
N ASP A 125 16.15 -2.05 -0.40
CA ASP A 125 16.13 -1.83 -1.84
C ASP A 125 17.53 -1.47 -2.33
N SER A 126 18.12 -2.32 -3.20
CA SER A 126 19.51 -2.18 -3.64
C SER A 126 19.76 -0.84 -4.36
N ILE A 127 18.82 -0.38 -5.18
CA ILE A 127 18.94 0.87 -5.93
C ILE A 127 18.87 2.07 -4.97
N LEU A 128 17.93 2.05 -4.05
CA LEU A 128 17.76 3.14 -3.09
C LEU A 128 18.93 3.21 -2.09
N LYS A 129 19.45 2.06 -1.67
CA LYS A 129 20.61 1.98 -0.80
C LYS A 129 21.85 2.55 -1.49
N GLU A 130 22.13 2.12 -2.72
CA GLU A 130 23.26 2.64 -3.50
C GLU A 130 23.13 4.16 -3.71
N PHE A 131 21.93 4.66 -3.97
CA PHE A 131 21.67 6.10 -4.10
C PHE A 131 21.95 6.86 -2.80
N LEU A 132 21.63 6.28 -1.64
CA LEU A 132 21.94 6.87 -0.33
C LEU A 132 23.44 6.83 -0.05
N ASP A 133 24.11 5.72 -0.33
CA ASP A 133 25.55 5.55 -0.11
C ASP A 133 26.34 6.55 -0.95
N ILE A 134 26.03 6.70 -2.25
CA ILE A 134 26.64 7.72 -3.12
C ILE A 134 26.43 9.15 -2.55
N SER A 135 25.26 9.43 -2.00
CA SER A 135 24.96 10.75 -1.43
C SER A 135 25.75 11.01 -0.14
N ASN A 136 26.08 9.97 0.63
CA ASN A 136 26.89 10.07 1.84
C ASN A 136 28.38 10.24 1.52
N ASP A 137 28.91 9.50 0.57
CA ASP A 137 30.32 9.57 0.17
C ASP A 137 30.72 10.93 -0.43
N LYS A 138 29.78 11.65 -1.04
CA LYS A 138 30.00 12.98 -1.61
C LYS A 138 29.90 14.13 -0.60
N LYS A 139 29.59 13.87 0.67
CA LYS A 139 29.49 14.92 1.71
C LYS A 139 30.80 15.68 1.93
N ASP A 140 31.92 15.01 1.76
CA ASP A 140 33.24 15.60 2.03
C ASP A 140 33.80 16.44 0.86
N MET A 141 33.25 16.28 -0.36
CA MET A 141 33.82 16.95 -1.55
C MET A 141 33.00 18.12 -2.09
N LEU A 142 31.71 18.15 -1.85
CA LEU A 142 30.82 19.22 -2.28
C LEU A 142 29.82 19.48 -1.15
N LYS A 143 29.65 20.71 -0.71
CA LYS A 143 28.60 21.12 0.25
C LYS A 143 27.19 20.80 -0.27
N ILE A 144 26.92 19.55 -0.61
CA ILE A 144 25.63 19.07 -1.05
C ILE A 144 24.81 18.83 0.21
N GLU A 145 23.69 19.50 0.32
CA GLU A 145 22.70 19.23 1.36
C GLU A 145 22.42 17.74 1.47
N THR A 146 22.49 17.20 2.65
CA THR A 146 22.17 15.80 2.95
C THR A 146 20.82 15.46 2.32
N ILE A 147 20.77 14.48 1.43
CA ILE A 147 19.51 13.95 0.93
C ILE A 147 18.81 13.30 2.13
N SER A 148 17.77 13.94 2.63
CA SER A 148 17.00 13.41 3.75
C SER A 148 16.07 12.29 3.26
N VAL A 149 15.76 11.33 4.14
CA VAL A 149 14.76 10.28 3.89
C VAL A 149 13.45 10.90 3.39
N ASP A 150 13.07 12.07 3.89
CA ASP A 150 11.88 12.79 3.43
C ASP A 150 11.95 13.24 1.97
N LYS A 151 13.11 13.67 1.49
CA LYS A 151 13.28 14.02 0.07
C LYS A 151 13.14 12.77 -0.80
N ILE A 152 13.72 11.64 -0.39
CA ILE A 152 13.58 10.35 -1.08
C ILE A 152 12.12 9.91 -1.07
N LYS A 153 11.46 9.90 0.09
CA LYS A 153 10.05 9.55 0.25
C LYS A 153 9.15 10.36 -0.71
N ARG A 154 9.35 11.68 -0.77
CA ARG A 154 8.59 12.56 -1.68
C ARG A 154 8.87 12.27 -3.16
N SER A 155 10.12 11.97 -3.51
CA SER A 155 10.49 11.63 -4.90
C SER A 155 9.89 10.31 -5.32
N LEU A 156 9.99 9.28 -4.47
CA LEU A 156 9.37 7.97 -4.71
C LEU A 156 7.85 8.06 -4.83
N TYR A 157 7.21 8.89 -4.00
CA TYR A 157 5.78 9.14 -4.11
C TYR A 157 5.39 9.74 -5.46
N LYS A 158 6.14 10.76 -5.93
CA LYS A 158 5.91 11.36 -7.25
C LYS A 158 6.07 10.34 -8.37
N LEU A 159 7.10 9.50 -8.31
CA LEU A 159 7.35 8.44 -9.27
C LEU A 159 6.22 7.38 -9.24
N ALA A 160 5.83 6.92 -8.06
CA ALA A 160 4.74 5.94 -7.91
C ALA A 160 3.39 6.44 -8.46
N ARG A 161 3.16 7.76 -8.48
CA ARG A 161 1.96 8.33 -9.12
C ARG A 161 1.99 8.28 -10.64
N SER A 162 3.16 8.25 -11.24
CA SER A 162 3.32 8.20 -12.70
C SER A 162 3.42 6.78 -13.25
N THR A 163 3.59 5.78 -12.38
CA THR A 163 3.74 4.38 -12.74
C THR A 163 2.53 3.55 -12.34
N SER A 164 2.38 2.37 -12.92
CA SER A 164 1.34 1.42 -12.50
C SER A 164 1.63 0.90 -11.10
N ARG A 165 0.56 0.69 -10.31
CA ARG A 165 0.64 0.17 -8.93
C ARG A 165 0.37 -1.34 -8.85
N TYR A 166 -0.35 -1.87 -9.83
CA TYR A 166 -0.79 -3.26 -9.88
C TYR A 166 -0.49 -3.89 -11.21
N GLN A 167 -0.20 -5.18 -11.21
CA GLN A 167 -0.01 -5.99 -12.39
C GLN A 167 -0.80 -7.30 -12.28
N CYS A 168 -1.38 -7.74 -13.39
CA CYS A 168 -2.04 -9.04 -13.47
C CYS A 168 -1.01 -10.16 -13.58
N GLU A 169 -1.02 -11.11 -12.66
CA GLU A 169 -0.11 -12.27 -12.66
C GLU A 169 -0.31 -13.18 -13.89
N SER A 170 -1.53 -13.20 -14.46
CA SER A 170 -1.86 -14.09 -15.58
C SER A 170 -1.46 -13.53 -16.94
N CYS A 171 -1.55 -12.22 -17.18
CA CYS A 171 -1.33 -11.65 -18.50
C CYS A 171 -0.43 -10.41 -18.54
N GLY A 172 0.09 -9.96 -17.38
CA GLY A 172 0.96 -8.78 -17.30
C GLY A 172 0.26 -7.43 -17.41
N PHE A 173 -1.07 -7.38 -17.59
CA PHE A 173 -1.81 -6.11 -17.66
C PHE A 173 -1.57 -5.27 -16.41
N SER A 174 -1.15 -4.02 -16.58
CA SER A 174 -0.82 -3.12 -15.48
C SER A 174 -1.85 -2.01 -15.30
N SER A 175 -2.10 -1.59 -14.04
CA SER A 175 -3.11 -0.59 -13.69
C SER A 175 -2.70 0.26 -12.49
N GLN A 176 -3.29 1.45 -12.38
CA GLN A 176 -3.13 2.34 -11.22
C GLN A 176 -4.02 1.94 -10.03
N LYS A 177 -5.11 1.23 -10.31
CA LYS A 177 -6.10 0.82 -9.31
C LYS A 177 -6.19 -0.69 -9.23
N LEU A 178 -6.47 -1.22 -8.04
CA LEU A 178 -6.76 -2.63 -7.88
C LEU A 178 -8.04 -3.01 -8.62
N LEU A 179 -7.89 -3.84 -9.65
CA LEU A 179 -9.01 -4.35 -10.45
C LEU A 179 -9.25 -5.81 -10.07
N TRP A 180 -10.47 -6.14 -9.66
CA TRP A 180 -10.83 -7.50 -9.27
C TRP A 180 -11.07 -8.44 -10.45
N LEU A 181 -11.48 -7.89 -11.59
CA LEU A 181 -11.55 -8.55 -12.88
C LEU A 181 -10.54 -7.90 -13.80
N CYS A 182 -9.59 -8.66 -14.30
CA CYS A 182 -8.62 -8.14 -15.26
C CYS A 182 -9.32 -7.79 -16.58
N PRO A 183 -9.20 -6.54 -17.10
CA PRO A 183 -9.87 -6.14 -18.33
C PRO A 183 -9.29 -6.84 -19.58
N SER A 184 -8.06 -7.32 -19.51
CA SER A 184 -7.37 -8.02 -20.59
C SER A 184 -7.74 -9.51 -20.64
N CYS A 185 -7.32 -10.30 -19.65
CA CYS A 185 -7.54 -11.76 -19.66
C CYS A 185 -8.86 -12.21 -19.02
N LYS A 186 -9.65 -11.30 -18.46
CA LYS A 186 -10.96 -11.58 -17.83
C LYS A 186 -10.89 -12.53 -16.63
N GLN A 187 -9.71 -12.71 -16.03
CA GLN A 187 -9.57 -13.50 -14.82
C GLN A 187 -9.82 -12.67 -13.57
N TRP A 188 -10.41 -13.29 -12.55
CA TRP A 188 -10.69 -12.68 -11.27
C TRP A 188 -9.50 -12.78 -10.33
N GLU A 189 -9.32 -11.73 -9.48
CA GLU A 189 -8.36 -11.72 -8.36
C GLU A 189 -6.90 -11.99 -8.76
N THR A 190 -6.52 -11.64 -9.99
CA THR A 190 -5.17 -11.84 -10.52
C THR A 190 -4.28 -10.60 -10.42
N GLN A 191 -4.82 -9.47 -9.97
CA GLN A 191 -4.04 -8.24 -9.79
C GLN A 191 -3.26 -8.29 -8.47
N ARG A 192 -1.95 -8.01 -8.57
CA ARG A 192 -1.07 -7.89 -7.40
C ARG A 192 -0.39 -6.54 -7.39
N PRO A 193 -0.16 -5.94 -6.22
CA PRO A 193 0.63 -4.72 -6.13
C PRO A 193 2.09 -5.04 -6.51
N PHE A 194 2.76 -4.09 -7.11
CA PHE A 194 4.20 -4.13 -7.18
C PHE A 194 4.78 -4.05 -5.77
N SER A 195 5.90 -4.74 -5.53
CA SER A 195 6.59 -4.71 -4.23
C SER A 195 7.60 -3.56 -4.13
N ASN A 196 7.88 -2.88 -5.24
CA ASN A 196 8.82 -1.78 -5.35
C ASN A 196 8.36 -0.78 -6.41
N VAL A 197 8.96 0.41 -6.41
CA VAL A 197 8.73 1.42 -7.45
C VAL A 197 9.33 0.93 -8.76
N GLN A 198 8.54 0.97 -9.84
CA GLN A 198 8.96 0.47 -11.16
C GLN A 198 9.82 1.52 -11.87
N PHE A 199 11.13 1.53 -11.60
CA PHE A 199 12.07 2.46 -12.21
C PHE A 199 12.24 2.22 -13.72
N ASP A 200 12.24 0.97 -14.17
CA ASP A 200 12.42 0.62 -15.59
C ASP A 200 11.35 1.24 -16.50
N SER A 201 10.12 1.29 -16.03
CA SER A 201 9.02 1.92 -16.78
C SER A 201 9.17 3.44 -16.91
N ILE A 202 10.00 4.05 -16.06
CA ILE A 202 10.29 5.48 -16.07
C ILE A 202 11.44 5.76 -17.03
N LEU A 203 12.50 4.95 -16.96
CA LEU A 203 13.68 5.08 -17.83
C LEU A 203 13.33 4.93 -19.31
N GLN A 204 12.37 4.06 -19.64
CA GLN A 204 11.88 3.90 -21.02
C GLN A 204 11.13 5.14 -21.57
N ARG A 205 10.71 6.08 -20.73
CA ARG A 205 10.01 7.31 -21.12
C ARG A 205 10.93 8.51 -21.23
N VAL A 206 12.17 8.39 -20.78
CA VAL A 206 13.18 9.43 -20.96
C VAL A 206 13.74 9.25 -22.37
N PRO A 207 13.54 10.20 -23.32
CA PRO A 207 14.20 10.12 -24.60
C PRO A 207 15.71 10.11 -24.34
N LEU A 208 16.40 9.10 -24.85
CA LEU A 208 17.87 9.11 -24.86
C LEU A 208 18.29 10.39 -25.60
N ILE A 209 18.87 11.33 -24.87
CA ILE A 209 19.50 12.48 -25.47
C ILE A 209 20.69 11.86 -26.27
N SER A 210 20.50 11.72 -27.57
CA SER A 210 21.60 11.38 -28.47
C SER A 210 22.56 12.54 -28.48
N ASP A 211 23.81 12.30 -28.02
CA ASP A 211 24.93 13.21 -28.13
C ASP A 211 25.20 13.63 -29.58
#